data_b3ebcaf1e2fbde4129ac09cee60b259f
#
_entry.id   b3ebcaf1e2fbde4129ac09cee60b259f
#
_cell.length_a   1.000
_cell.length_b   1.000
_cell.length_c   1.000
_cell.angle_alpha   90.00
_cell.angle_beta   90.00
_cell.angle_gamma   90.00
#
_symmetry.space_group_name_H-M   'P 1'
#
loop_
_entity.id
_entity.type
_entity.pdbx_description
1 polymer ?
#
loop_
_entity_poly.entity_id
_entity_poly.type
_entity_poly.pdbx_seq_one_letter_code
_entity_poly.pdbx_strand_id
1 'polypeptide(L)'
;MYYSITQLIFPMFSVNKMNFSIIDIIYVYVFSIISYILSNKNKLISYFFIIVAVFSFFTIEPLGMTIEAKPLFFTDMPDMYPSLIEVLPLYMQIITITATTLYFGLLLAYALYFIYVLYKMYKTNIIKAIIMTIIVALVTYISFFRPVKINSIYADYNDIANKYGIINTISYRISYDKSVEARDNKESVEEALKLLTDIQNKRDVSNLILPYDTDKKRDVFVIFMESFYDYEHFLPLMDKDPFPKEYREWASNSTRVGPNDSHGSLFARTSGLIASSPLFPKKQKTPIYSALPYIMKDNGYHTIALEESGVTYYLDALLPNIGMEEVVFSLGLTNIKNYIKTNNYDKPIFLSGFTFMGHAGSHVSNDLNVYKNNKRLMDKISKKDIPVLIETMENSALAAKDIIDTKDTILEKYPDAIIIFKHDHLYPYLKTIIENSSIDNNIKEDFLNDNTVSPMLIWNGTNGAYKFEENGFPPENIPMFVAVNTKANYTNSIISLLYKDKIDNIIRYYNAFYTNDNGNIKKIEVKKDSTSYIVNHAQKILSEDILRGKKYIYNK
;
A
#
# COMPACT_ATOMS: atom_id res chain seq x y z
N MET A 1 7.72 24.94 13.03
CA MET A 1 6.51 25.60 12.54
C MET A 1 5.65 24.68 11.67
N TYR A 2 6.18 24.12 10.58
CA TYR A 2 5.46 23.17 9.71
C TYR A 2 4.91 21.95 10.47
N TYR A 3 5.78 21.21 11.18
CA TYR A 3 5.41 20.05 12.00
C TYR A 3 4.33 20.38 13.05
N SER A 4 4.41 21.57 13.66
CA SER A 4 3.44 22.00 14.66
C SER A 4 2.09 22.35 14.04
N ILE A 5 2.05 22.89 12.81
CA ILE A 5 0.81 23.23 12.10
C ILE A 5 0.11 21.95 11.60
N THR A 6 0.86 21.02 11.01
CA THR A 6 0.28 19.75 10.53
C THR A 6 -0.22 18.88 11.67
N GLN A 7 0.47 18.82 12.81
CA GLN A 7 0.02 18.12 14.01
C GLN A 7 -1.22 18.79 14.65
N LEU A 8 -1.38 20.12 14.49
CA LEU A 8 -2.54 20.83 14.99
C LEU A 8 -3.77 20.61 14.11
N ILE A 9 -3.59 20.55 12.80
CA ILE A 9 -4.66 20.36 11.81
C ILE A 9 -5.05 18.89 11.68
N PHE A 10 -4.07 18.00 11.74
CA PHE A 10 -4.26 16.57 11.56
C PHE A 10 -3.62 15.78 12.73
N PRO A 11 -4.19 15.83 13.94
CA PRO A 11 -3.63 15.16 15.10
C PRO A 11 -3.60 13.61 14.94
N MET A 12 -4.39 13.07 14.02
CA MET A 12 -4.45 11.64 13.73
C MET A 12 -3.29 11.16 12.84
N PHE A 13 -2.55 12.06 12.19
CA PHE A 13 -1.47 11.69 11.29
C PHE A 13 -0.13 12.08 11.89
N SER A 14 0.70 11.08 12.15
CA SER A 14 2.10 11.29 12.51
C SER A 14 2.88 11.71 11.26
N VAL A 15 2.86 12.99 10.94
CA VAL A 15 3.65 13.52 9.83
C VAL A 15 5.13 13.40 10.16
N ASN A 16 5.87 12.63 9.39
CA ASN A 16 7.31 12.48 9.54
C ASN A 16 8.02 13.82 9.44
N LYS A 17 9.03 14.04 10.30
CA LYS A 17 9.91 15.21 10.19
C LYS A 17 10.65 15.11 8.86
N MET A 18 10.29 15.95 7.91
CA MET A 18 11.00 16.03 6.64
C MET A 18 12.15 17.03 6.72
N ASN A 19 13.28 16.66 6.17
CA ASN A 19 14.42 17.54 6.06
C ASN A 19 14.29 18.40 4.80
N PHE A 20 14.47 19.71 4.95
CA PHE A 20 14.54 20.61 3.82
C PHE A 20 15.89 20.46 3.13
N SER A 21 15.87 20.20 1.84
CA SER A 21 17.09 20.23 1.02
C SER A 21 17.45 21.68 0.63
N ILE A 22 18.71 21.88 0.26
CA ILE A 22 19.16 23.17 -0.31
C ILE A 22 18.27 23.59 -1.49
N ILE A 23 17.78 22.65 -2.27
CA ILE A 23 16.92 22.91 -3.43
C ILE A 23 15.54 23.41 -3.02
N ASP A 24 14.97 22.87 -1.96
CA ASP A 24 13.70 23.35 -1.42
C ASP A 24 13.85 24.81 -0.97
N ILE A 25 14.95 25.14 -0.32
CA ILE A 25 15.28 26.51 0.12
C ILE A 25 15.45 27.45 -1.08
N ILE A 26 16.21 27.04 -2.09
CA ILE A 26 16.42 27.81 -3.33
C ILE A 26 15.07 28.04 -4.04
N TYR A 27 14.22 27.01 -4.11
CA TYR A 27 12.91 27.13 -4.72
C TYR A 27 12.05 28.18 -4.01
N VAL A 28 11.96 28.11 -2.67
CA VAL A 28 11.18 29.10 -1.89
C VAL A 28 11.75 30.50 -2.09
N TYR A 29 13.06 30.65 -2.11
CA TYR A 29 13.71 31.94 -2.31
C TYR A 29 13.44 32.53 -3.69
N VAL A 30 13.65 31.75 -4.75
CA VAL A 30 13.41 32.17 -6.14
C VAL A 30 11.94 32.47 -6.37
N PHE A 31 11.04 31.61 -5.85
CA PHE A 31 9.60 31.84 -5.91
C PHE A 31 9.20 33.14 -5.19
N SER A 32 9.83 33.43 -4.06
CA SER A 32 9.60 34.67 -3.30
C SER A 32 10.00 35.92 -4.10
N ILE A 33 11.16 35.87 -4.78
CA ILE A 33 11.62 36.96 -5.65
C ILE A 33 10.64 37.16 -6.83
N ILE A 34 10.26 36.07 -7.50
CA ILE A 34 9.31 36.13 -8.62
C ILE A 34 7.98 36.72 -8.14
N SER A 35 7.45 36.23 -7.03
CA SER A 35 6.18 36.72 -6.44
C SER A 35 6.26 38.22 -6.08
N TYR A 36 7.40 38.67 -5.56
CA TYR A 36 7.63 40.08 -5.24
C TYR A 36 7.64 40.96 -6.49
N ILE A 37 8.32 40.51 -7.55
CA ILE A 37 8.36 41.24 -8.83
C ILE A 37 6.99 41.28 -9.48
N LEU A 38 6.29 40.16 -9.51
CA LEU A 38 4.97 40.01 -10.14
C LEU A 38 3.89 40.77 -9.39
N SER A 39 3.98 40.90 -8.08
CA SER A 39 3.05 41.69 -7.26
C SER A 39 3.22 43.20 -7.42
N ASN A 40 4.04 43.63 -8.38
CA ASN A 40 4.38 45.03 -8.62
C ASN A 40 4.93 45.70 -7.35
N LYS A 41 5.75 44.99 -6.60
CA LYS A 41 6.35 45.40 -5.32
C LYS A 41 5.32 45.61 -4.17
N ASN A 42 4.11 45.13 -4.34
CA ASN A 42 3.14 45.12 -3.24
C ASN A 42 3.49 43.99 -2.27
N LYS A 43 4.05 44.34 -1.11
CA LYS A 43 4.53 43.38 -0.13
C LYS A 43 3.42 42.44 0.39
N LEU A 44 2.22 42.98 0.60
CA LEU A 44 1.10 42.16 1.12
C LEU A 44 0.69 41.05 0.14
N ILE A 45 0.54 41.42 -1.13
CA ILE A 45 0.23 40.45 -2.20
C ILE A 45 1.36 39.43 -2.35
N SER A 46 2.61 39.90 -2.31
CA SER A 46 3.77 39.01 -2.39
C SER A 46 3.81 37.99 -1.24
N TYR A 47 3.64 38.45 0.00
CA TYR A 47 3.61 37.58 1.17
C TYR A 47 2.47 36.54 1.11
N PHE A 48 1.30 36.99 0.67
CA PHE A 48 0.16 36.11 0.50
C PHE A 48 0.47 34.95 -0.47
N PHE A 49 1.06 35.24 -1.62
CA PHE A 49 1.43 34.22 -2.60
C PHE A 49 2.58 33.30 -2.13
N ILE A 50 3.54 33.85 -1.40
CA ILE A 50 4.61 33.05 -0.80
C ILE A 50 4.01 32.06 0.21
N ILE A 51 3.11 32.54 1.07
CA ILE A 51 2.44 31.67 2.05
C ILE A 51 1.64 30.57 1.36
N VAL A 52 0.86 30.88 0.33
CA VAL A 52 0.08 29.88 -0.43
C VAL A 52 0.99 28.84 -1.07
N ALA A 53 2.08 29.27 -1.72
CA ALA A 53 3.02 28.33 -2.36
C ALA A 53 3.76 27.46 -1.35
N VAL A 54 4.26 28.06 -0.27
CA VAL A 54 4.94 27.32 0.81
C VAL A 54 3.97 26.35 1.47
N PHE A 55 2.74 26.77 1.74
CA PHE A 55 1.72 25.89 2.29
C PHE A 55 1.42 24.72 1.36
N SER A 56 1.28 24.95 0.05
CA SER A 56 1.00 23.90 -0.93
C SER A 56 2.08 22.83 -0.93
N PHE A 57 3.33 23.24 -1.15
CA PHE A 57 4.43 22.30 -1.31
C PHE A 57 4.88 21.65 0.00
N PHE A 58 4.81 22.37 1.09
CA PHE A 58 5.35 21.91 2.36
C PHE A 58 4.30 21.44 3.36
N THR A 59 3.05 21.43 2.98
CA THR A 59 1.96 20.88 3.80
C THR A 59 1.21 19.78 3.08
N ILE A 60 0.77 20.03 1.85
CA ILE A 60 -0.05 19.08 1.09
C ILE A 60 0.78 17.88 0.63
N GLU A 61 1.96 18.13 0.06
CA GLU A 61 2.81 17.04 -0.44
C GLU A 61 3.31 16.10 0.66
N PRO A 62 3.81 16.58 1.82
CA PRO A 62 4.14 15.69 2.92
C PRO A 62 2.94 14.96 3.52
N LEU A 63 1.76 15.58 3.53
CA LEU A 63 0.53 14.90 3.95
C LEU A 63 0.23 13.72 3.00
N GLY A 64 0.35 13.94 1.70
CA GLY A 64 0.22 12.88 0.70
C GLY A 64 1.23 11.76 0.88
N MET A 65 2.49 12.12 1.14
CA MET A 65 3.54 11.12 1.42
C MET A 65 3.25 10.33 2.71
N THR A 66 2.60 10.93 3.70
CA THR A 66 2.25 10.25 4.95
C THR A 66 1.06 9.30 4.77
N ILE A 67 0.03 9.74 4.04
CA ILE A 67 -1.21 8.98 3.86
C ILE A 67 -1.05 7.91 2.78
N GLU A 68 -0.41 8.26 1.67
CA GLU A 68 -0.36 7.46 0.45
C GLU A 68 1.04 6.92 0.12
N ALA A 69 2.02 7.15 0.99
CA ALA A 69 3.44 6.85 0.75
C ALA A 69 3.99 7.41 -0.57
N LYS A 70 3.33 8.44 -1.14
CA LYS A 70 3.73 9.11 -2.40
C LYS A 70 3.39 10.60 -2.39
N PRO A 71 4.12 11.45 -3.17
CA PRO A 71 3.74 12.84 -3.38
C PRO A 71 2.34 12.94 -3.99
N LEU A 72 1.47 13.77 -3.39
CA LEU A 72 0.18 14.10 -3.97
C LEU A 72 0.40 15.09 -5.11
N PHE A 73 0.36 14.58 -6.34
CA PHE A 73 0.34 15.45 -7.50
C PHE A 73 -1.07 16.06 -7.67
N PHE A 74 -1.14 17.31 -8.12
CA PHE A 74 -2.42 17.94 -8.46
C PHE A 74 -3.28 17.10 -9.42
N THR A 75 -2.65 16.26 -10.23
CA THR A 75 -3.33 15.33 -11.14
C THR A 75 -3.99 14.14 -10.43
N ASP A 76 -3.54 13.78 -9.25
CA ASP A 76 -4.07 12.65 -8.48
C ASP A 76 -5.17 13.12 -7.50
N MET A 77 -5.19 14.43 -7.16
CA MET A 77 -6.15 15.02 -6.22
C MET A 77 -7.63 14.77 -6.59
N PRO A 78 -8.07 14.93 -7.86
CA PRO A 78 -9.47 14.66 -8.21
C PRO A 78 -9.89 13.22 -7.95
N ASP A 79 -8.94 12.32 -8.06
CA ASP A 79 -9.17 10.89 -7.96
C ASP A 79 -9.12 10.41 -6.50
N MET A 80 -8.31 11.03 -5.65
CA MET A 80 -8.10 10.64 -4.24
C MET A 80 -8.98 11.40 -3.26
N TYR A 81 -9.40 12.60 -3.64
CA TYR A 81 -10.12 13.49 -2.77
C TYR A 81 -11.45 12.93 -2.24
N PRO A 82 -12.30 12.27 -3.06
CA PRO A 82 -13.51 11.63 -2.56
C PRO A 82 -13.21 10.60 -1.48
N SER A 83 -12.23 9.74 -1.71
CA SER A 83 -11.85 8.68 -0.79
C SER A 83 -11.30 9.20 0.55
N LEU A 84 -10.52 10.28 0.49
CA LEU A 84 -9.97 10.91 1.69
C LEU A 84 -11.08 11.55 2.54
N ILE A 85 -12.11 12.09 1.88
CA ILE A 85 -13.22 12.74 2.58
C ILE A 85 -14.15 11.72 3.24
N GLU A 86 -14.45 10.61 2.57
CA GLU A 86 -15.39 9.59 3.06
C GLU A 86 -14.96 8.98 4.40
N VAL A 87 -13.66 8.88 4.67
CA VAL A 87 -13.14 8.32 5.94
C VAL A 87 -13.12 9.33 7.09
N LEU A 88 -13.39 10.61 6.84
CA LEU A 88 -13.35 11.65 7.87
C LEU A 88 -14.73 11.82 8.54
N PRO A 89 -14.79 12.17 9.84
CA PRO A 89 -16.01 12.64 10.48
C PRO A 89 -16.64 13.82 9.72
N LEU A 90 -17.97 13.92 9.70
CA LEU A 90 -18.71 14.90 8.90
C LEU A 90 -18.20 16.35 9.06
N TYR A 91 -17.90 16.78 10.29
CA TYR A 91 -17.37 18.14 10.54
C TYR A 91 -16.00 18.35 9.90
N MET A 92 -15.14 17.31 9.89
CA MET A 92 -13.84 17.35 9.22
C MET A 92 -13.99 17.31 7.69
N GLN A 93 -14.96 16.57 7.17
CA GLN A 93 -15.29 16.61 5.74
C GLN A 93 -15.62 18.04 5.30
N ILE A 94 -16.50 18.74 6.03
CA ILE A 94 -16.90 20.12 5.73
C ILE A 94 -15.68 21.06 5.78
N ILE A 95 -14.83 20.94 6.80
CA ILE A 95 -13.62 21.75 6.94
C ILE A 95 -12.67 21.49 5.77
N THR A 96 -12.43 20.24 5.43
CA THR A 96 -11.51 19.83 4.36
C THR A 96 -12.02 20.30 2.99
N ILE A 97 -13.32 20.12 2.69
CA ILE A 97 -13.93 20.60 1.45
C ILE A 97 -13.81 22.11 1.34
N THR A 98 -14.15 22.83 2.41
CA THR A 98 -14.10 24.30 2.43
C THR A 98 -12.67 24.80 2.25
N ALA A 99 -11.72 24.24 3.00
CA ALA A 99 -10.30 24.61 2.91
C ALA A 99 -9.72 24.33 1.51
N THR A 100 -10.04 23.17 0.92
CA THR A 100 -9.59 22.78 -0.41
C THR A 100 -10.20 23.67 -1.49
N THR A 101 -11.49 23.97 -1.39
CA THR A 101 -12.19 24.87 -2.34
C THR A 101 -11.59 26.29 -2.28
N LEU A 102 -11.36 26.82 -1.08
CA LEU A 102 -10.70 28.12 -0.90
C LEU A 102 -9.28 28.08 -1.48
N TYR A 103 -8.53 27.03 -1.21
CA TYR A 103 -7.17 26.86 -1.70
C TYR A 103 -7.11 26.86 -3.24
N PHE A 104 -7.93 26.06 -3.93
CA PHE A 104 -8.00 26.05 -5.40
C PHE A 104 -8.52 27.37 -5.96
N GLY A 105 -9.48 28.00 -5.30
CA GLY A 105 -9.94 29.33 -5.65
C GLY A 105 -8.82 30.39 -5.59
N LEU A 106 -7.99 30.33 -4.56
CA LEU A 106 -6.82 31.20 -4.42
C LEU A 106 -5.74 30.91 -5.45
N LEU A 107 -5.47 29.64 -5.77
CA LEU A 107 -4.54 29.26 -6.84
C LEU A 107 -5.02 29.75 -8.21
N LEU A 108 -6.31 29.62 -8.49
CA LEU A 108 -6.90 30.11 -9.73
C LEU A 108 -6.81 31.65 -9.81
N ALA A 109 -7.16 32.34 -8.73
CA ALA A 109 -7.03 33.81 -8.65
C ALA A 109 -5.56 34.24 -8.86
N TYR A 110 -4.61 33.49 -8.30
CA TYR A 110 -3.19 33.74 -8.54
C TYR A 110 -2.80 33.52 -10.00
N ALA A 111 -3.21 32.43 -10.61
CA ALA A 111 -2.92 32.14 -12.03
C ALA A 111 -3.50 33.25 -12.94
N LEU A 112 -4.73 33.67 -12.69
CA LEU A 112 -5.37 34.76 -13.43
C LEU A 112 -4.65 36.11 -13.22
N TYR A 113 -4.26 36.40 -11.98
CA TYR A 113 -3.46 37.59 -11.68
C TYR A 113 -2.09 37.55 -12.36
N PHE A 114 -1.42 36.40 -12.34
CA PHE A 114 -0.16 36.20 -13.03
C PHE A 114 -0.29 36.43 -14.55
N ILE A 115 -1.30 35.86 -15.18
CA ILE A 115 -1.60 36.07 -16.62
C ILE A 115 -1.85 37.56 -16.89
N TYR A 116 -2.64 38.23 -16.01
CA TYR A 116 -2.90 39.67 -16.14
C TYR A 116 -1.61 40.51 -16.04
N VAL A 117 -0.74 40.22 -15.09
CA VAL A 117 0.54 40.91 -14.94
C VAL A 117 1.45 40.68 -16.15
N LEU A 118 1.57 39.45 -16.64
CA LEU A 118 2.33 39.14 -17.86
C LEU A 118 1.77 39.87 -19.07
N TYR A 119 0.44 39.92 -19.23
CA TYR A 119 -0.21 40.68 -20.31
C TYR A 119 0.07 42.16 -20.22
N LYS A 120 0.01 42.75 -19.03
CA LYS A 120 0.37 44.15 -18.79
C LYS A 120 1.83 44.43 -19.10
N MET A 121 2.73 43.53 -18.68
CA MET A 121 4.17 43.61 -18.99
C MET A 121 4.41 43.49 -20.50
N TYR A 122 3.70 42.59 -21.16
CA TYR A 122 3.79 42.43 -22.62
C TYR A 122 3.43 43.74 -23.36
N LYS A 123 2.36 44.43 -22.95
CA LYS A 123 1.97 45.71 -23.51
C LYS A 123 2.93 46.85 -23.24
N THR A 124 3.62 46.85 -22.09
CA THR A 124 4.50 47.96 -21.68
C THR A 124 5.99 47.68 -22.02
N ASN A 125 6.42 46.46 -21.93
CA ASN A 125 7.80 46.05 -22.22
C ASN A 125 7.88 44.57 -22.55
N ILE A 126 7.78 44.26 -23.81
CA ILE A 126 7.78 42.88 -24.34
C ILE A 126 9.02 42.10 -23.95
N ILE A 127 10.18 42.74 -23.90
CA ILE A 127 11.44 42.10 -23.56
C ILE A 127 11.43 41.60 -22.11
N LYS A 128 10.94 42.44 -21.18
CA LYS A 128 10.79 42.03 -19.78
C LYS A 128 9.78 40.90 -19.60
N ALA A 129 8.66 40.92 -20.34
CA ALA A 129 7.69 39.84 -20.29
C ALA A 129 8.29 38.49 -20.79
N ILE A 130 9.03 38.51 -21.88
CA ILE A 130 9.71 37.33 -22.42
C ILE A 130 10.74 36.80 -21.42
N ILE A 131 11.59 37.67 -20.88
CA ILE A 131 12.60 37.28 -19.89
C ILE A 131 11.94 36.63 -18.65
N MET A 132 10.87 37.23 -18.13
CA MET A 132 10.15 36.65 -16.97
C MET A 132 9.52 35.30 -17.30
N THR A 133 8.93 35.15 -18.48
CA THR A 133 8.36 33.86 -18.92
C THR A 133 9.46 32.79 -19.02
N ILE A 134 10.61 33.13 -19.59
CA ILE A 134 11.75 32.21 -19.66
C ILE A 134 12.26 31.84 -18.26
N ILE A 135 12.40 32.81 -17.35
CA ILE A 135 12.83 32.55 -15.98
C ILE A 135 11.86 31.59 -15.27
N VAL A 136 10.56 31.85 -15.34
CA VAL A 136 9.53 31.00 -14.72
C VAL A 136 9.56 29.61 -15.33
N ALA A 137 9.62 29.48 -16.66
CA ALA A 137 9.72 28.21 -17.35
C ALA A 137 11.00 27.44 -16.96
N LEU A 138 12.14 28.12 -16.86
CA LEU A 138 13.42 27.51 -16.46
C LEU A 138 13.38 27.04 -15.02
N VAL A 139 12.85 27.86 -14.09
CA VAL A 139 12.70 27.46 -12.67
C VAL A 139 11.77 26.26 -12.54
N THR A 140 10.63 26.28 -13.23
CA THR A 140 9.69 25.17 -13.24
C THR A 140 10.35 23.89 -13.80
N TYR A 141 11.09 24.03 -14.91
CA TYR A 141 11.81 22.91 -15.50
C TYR A 141 12.87 22.32 -14.55
N ILE A 142 13.71 23.17 -13.97
CA ILE A 142 14.76 22.74 -13.03
C ILE A 142 14.13 22.13 -11.76
N SER A 143 13.00 22.66 -11.28
CA SER A 143 12.37 22.18 -10.05
C SER A 143 11.65 20.85 -10.25
N PHE A 144 10.95 20.64 -11.37
CA PHE A 144 10.01 19.51 -11.51
C PHE A 144 10.38 18.53 -12.63
N PHE A 145 11.08 18.97 -13.66
CA PHE A 145 11.31 18.13 -14.86
C PHE A 145 12.76 17.73 -15.06
N ARG A 146 13.69 18.18 -14.21
CA ARG A 146 15.06 17.71 -14.31
C ARG A 146 15.12 16.23 -13.93
N PRO A 147 15.90 15.41 -14.65
CA PRO A 147 16.11 14.02 -14.26
C PRO A 147 16.89 13.94 -12.94
N VAL A 148 16.26 13.46 -11.89
CA VAL A 148 16.91 13.18 -10.61
C VAL A 148 17.27 11.71 -10.58
N LYS A 149 18.58 11.41 -10.63
CA LYS A 149 19.08 10.05 -10.46
C LYS A 149 19.20 9.75 -8.97
N ILE A 150 18.32 8.92 -8.46
CA ILE A 150 18.44 8.38 -7.12
C ILE A 150 18.90 6.94 -7.28
N ASN A 151 20.08 6.64 -6.75
CA ASN A 151 20.70 5.30 -6.88
C ASN A 151 20.00 4.24 -6.03
N SER A 152 18.90 4.57 -5.39
CA SER A 152 18.11 3.63 -4.59
C SER A 152 17.06 2.97 -5.46
N ILE A 153 17.16 1.67 -5.63
CA ILE A 153 16.15 0.81 -6.25
C ILE A 153 14.92 0.69 -5.32
N TYR A 154 15.04 1.14 -4.09
CA TYR A 154 14.15 0.96 -2.95
C TYR A 154 13.58 2.28 -2.44
N ALA A 155 13.28 3.17 -3.34
CA ALA A 155 12.84 4.48 -2.94
C ALA A 155 11.40 4.44 -2.41
N ASP A 156 11.27 4.20 -1.12
CA ASP A 156 10.17 4.78 -0.38
C ASP A 156 10.27 6.30 -0.57
N TYR A 157 9.19 6.93 -1.04
CA TYR A 157 9.20 8.37 -1.29
C TYR A 157 9.44 9.17 0.00
N ASN A 158 9.08 8.63 1.16
CA ASN A 158 9.41 9.22 2.45
C ASN A 158 10.92 9.24 2.70
N ASP A 159 11.61 8.14 2.41
CA ASP A 159 13.07 8.07 2.51
C ASP A 159 13.75 9.02 1.54
N ILE A 160 13.21 9.13 0.31
CA ILE A 160 13.72 10.09 -0.67
C ILE A 160 13.49 11.52 -0.20
N ALA A 161 12.29 11.84 0.29
CA ALA A 161 11.96 13.17 0.77
C ALA A 161 12.82 13.57 1.97
N ASN A 162 13.04 12.65 2.91
CA ASN A 162 13.89 12.88 4.07
C ASN A 162 15.35 13.12 3.69
N LYS A 163 15.85 12.41 2.67
CA LYS A 163 17.27 12.50 2.26
C LYS A 163 17.54 13.61 1.26
N TYR A 164 16.64 13.84 0.32
CA TYR A 164 16.87 14.71 -0.83
C TYR A 164 15.94 15.91 -0.91
N GLY A 165 14.92 15.98 -0.06
CA GLY A 165 13.90 17.03 -0.03
C GLY A 165 12.72 16.78 -0.97
N ILE A 166 11.65 17.56 -0.76
CA ILE A 166 10.34 17.37 -1.40
C ILE A 166 10.41 17.59 -2.92
N ILE A 167 11.06 18.67 -3.37
CA ILE A 167 11.16 19.00 -4.80
C ILE A 167 11.91 17.94 -5.58
N ASN A 168 12.99 17.40 -4.99
CA ASN A 168 13.71 16.29 -5.62
C ASN A 168 12.87 15.03 -5.68
N THR A 169 12.05 14.76 -4.69
CA THR A 169 11.13 13.62 -4.66
C THR A 169 10.09 13.73 -5.76
N ILE A 170 9.50 14.90 -5.94
CA ILE A 170 8.55 15.17 -7.04
C ILE A 170 9.23 15.01 -8.41
N SER A 171 10.43 15.59 -8.58
CA SER A 171 11.19 15.45 -9.82
C SER A 171 11.58 14.00 -10.11
N TYR A 172 11.95 13.24 -9.07
CA TYR A 172 12.23 11.82 -9.17
C TYR A 172 11.00 11.04 -9.64
N ARG A 173 9.83 11.29 -9.04
CA ARG A 173 8.58 10.65 -9.45
C ARG A 173 8.26 10.91 -10.92
N ILE A 174 8.29 12.16 -11.37
CA ILE A 174 8.04 12.51 -12.77
C ILE A 174 9.03 11.81 -13.71
N SER A 175 10.32 11.79 -13.33
CA SER A 175 11.36 11.13 -14.12
C SER A 175 11.18 9.61 -14.13
N TYR A 176 10.75 9.03 -13.00
CA TYR A 176 10.46 7.61 -12.86
C TYR A 176 9.26 7.21 -13.72
N ASP A 177 8.14 7.92 -13.64
CA ASP A 177 6.95 7.64 -14.43
C ASP A 177 7.28 7.70 -15.94
N LYS A 178 8.02 8.72 -16.39
CA LYS A 178 8.49 8.80 -17.78
C LYS A 178 9.44 7.66 -18.16
N SER A 179 10.30 7.23 -17.25
CA SER A 179 11.23 6.12 -17.53
C SER A 179 10.51 4.78 -17.63
N VAL A 180 9.41 4.61 -16.88
CA VAL A 180 8.54 3.43 -16.95
C VAL A 180 7.82 3.40 -18.30
N GLU A 181 7.22 4.51 -18.71
CA GLU A 181 6.59 4.64 -20.03
C GLU A 181 7.58 4.38 -21.17
N ALA A 182 8.84 4.82 -21.03
CA ALA A 182 9.88 4.58 -22.03
C ALA A 182 10.42 3.14 -22.04
N ARG A 183 10.28 2.40 -20.93
CA ARG A 183 10.68 0.98 -20.83
C ARG A 183 9.64 0.01 -21.33
N ASP A 184 8.39 0.44 -21.44
CA ASP A 184 7.29 -0.35 -21.97
C ASP A 184 7.40 -0.41 -23.51
N ASN A 185 8.44 -1.07 -23.97
CA ASN A 185 8.60 -1.39 -25.38
C ASN A 185 8.40 -2.90 -25.59
N LYS A 186 7.93 -3.26 -26.76
CA LYS A 186 7.59 -4.64 -27.12
C LYS A 186 8.78 -5.59 -26.95
N GLU A 187 9.97 -5.17 -27.33
CA GLU A 187 11.20 -5.96 -27.25
C GLU A 187 11.56 -6.31 -25.80
N SER A 188 11.54 -5.33 -24.89
CA SER A 188 11.78 -5.57 -23.46
C SER A 188 10.77 -6.52 -22.82
N VAL A 189 9.50 -6.43 -23.24
CA VAL A 189 8.45 -7.34 -22.74
C VAL A 189 8.67 -8.77 -23.29
N GLU A 190 9.03 -8.91 -24.56
CA GLU A 190 9.35 -10.22 -25.17
C GLU A 190 10.58 -10.88 -24.55
N GLU A 191 11.64 -10.11 -24.28
CA GLU A 191 12.83 -10.60 -23.58
C GLU A 191 12.51 -11.04 -22.15
N ALA A 192 11.77 -10.23 -21.40
CA ALA A 192 11.34 -10.57 -20.05
C ALA A 192 10.48 -11.84 -20.03
N LEU A 193 9.56 -11.96 -20.97
CA LEU A 193 8.68 -13.11 -21.10
C LEU A 193 9.48 -14.40 -21.41
N LYS A 194 10.43 -14.33 -22.35
CA LYS A 194 11.29 -15.47 -22.69
C LYS A 194 12.08 -15.94 -21.47
N LEU A 195 12.76 -15.01 -20.77
CA LEU A 195 13.54 -15.32 -19.57
C LEU A 195 12.69 -16.01 -18.51
N LEU A 196 11.51 -15.45 -18.20
CA LEU A 196 10.65 -15.98 -17.14
C LEU A 196 10.01 -17.31 -17.52
N THR A 197 9.72 -17.54 -18.81
CA THR A 197 9.25 -18.83 -19.30
C THR A 197 10.31 -19.92 -19.16
N ASP A 198 11.57 -19.60 -19.46
CA ASP A 198 12.69 -20.53 -19.29
C ASP A 198 12.91 -20.92 -17.82
N ILE A 199 12.67 -19.98 -16.91
CA ILE A 199 12.74 -20.24 -15.46
C ILE A 199 11.54 -21.06 -15.01
N GLN A 200 10.34 -20.70 -15.43
CA GLN A 200 9.10 -21.41 -15.08
C GLN A 200 9.17 -22.90 -15.43
N ASN A 201 9.69 -23.23 -16.60
CA ASN A 201 9.80 -24.61 -17.08
C ASN A 201 10.71 -25.50 -16.19
N LYS A 202 11.55 -24.89 -15.36
CA LYS A 202 12.48 -25.59 -14.45
C LYS A 202 12.03 -25.53 -12.99
N ARG A 203 10.91 -24.87 -12.73
CA ARG A 203 10.47 -24.57 -11.36
C ARG A 203 9.75 -25.76 -10.73
N ASP A 204 10.11 -26.06 -9.50
CA ASP A 204 9.37 -26.97 -8.63
C ASP A 204 8.39 -26.16 -7.75
N VAL A 205 7.12 -26.53 -7.79
CA VAL A 205 6.06 -25.94 -6.97
C VAL A 205 5.45 -26.94 -5.99
N SER A 206 6.09 -28.09 -5.82
CA SER A 206 5.62 -29.15 -4.91
C SER A 206 5.46 -28.67 -3.48
N ASN A 207 6.32 -27.75 -3.04
CA ASN A 207 6.27 -27.10 -1.73
C ASN A 207 5.03 -26.22 -1.50
N LEU A 208 4.28 -25.88 -2.55
CA LEU A 208 3.02 -25.13 -2.46
C LEU A 208 1.80 -26.04 -2.35
N ILE A 209 1.94 -27.34 -2.58
CA ILE A 209 0.82 -28.28 -2.62
C ILE A 209 0.40 -28.61 -1.19
N LEU A 210 -0.84 -28.31 -0.87
CA LEU A 210 -1.46 -28.73 0.39
C LEU A 210 -1.63 -30.25 0.41
N PRO A 211 -1.40 -30.90 1.56
CA PRO A 211 -1.63 -32.34 1.72
C PRO A 211 -3.13 -32.62 1.75
N TYR A 212 -3.75 -32.65 0.59
CA TYR A 212 -5.18 -32.91 0.45
C TYR A 212 -5.46 -33.64 -0.87
N ASP A 213 -6.01 -34.83 -0.77
CA ASP A 213 -6.32 -35.66 -1.94
C ASP A 213 -7.83 -35.63 -2.22
N THR A 214 -8.25 -34.81 -3.17
CA THR A 214 -9.62 -34.79 -3.68
C THR A 214 -9.62 -34.43 -5.15
N ASP A 215 -10.52 -35.05 -5.91
CA ASP A 215 -10.80 -34.65 -7.30
C ASP A 215 -11.77 -33.50 -7.41
N LYS A 216 -12.42 -33.14 -6.32
CA LYS A 216 -13.39 -32.03 -6.28
C LYS A 216 -12.66 -30.68 -6.23
N LYS A 217 -13.23 -29.70 -6.91
CA LYS A 217 -12.83 -28.31 -6.76
C LYS A 217 -13.18 -27.83 -5.37
N ARG A 218 -12.26 -27.15 -4.72
CA ARG A 218 -12.40 -26.65 -3.34
C ARG A 218 -12.79 -25.19 -3.35
N ASP A 219 -13.66 -24.78 -2.45
CA ASP A 219 -13.95 -23.38 -2.20
C ASP A 219 -12.74 -22.68 -1.59
N VAL A 220 -12.53 -21.40 -1.94
CA VAL A 220 -11.35 -20.65 -1.53
C VAL A 220 -11.76 -19.30 -0.97
N PHE A 221 -11.24 -18.99 0.21
CA PHE A 221 -11.43 -17.73 0.91
C PHE A 221 -10.08 -17.09 1.19
N VAL A 222 -9.82 -15.91 0.63
CA VAL A 222 -8.59 -15.13 0.85
C VAL A 222 -8.99 -13.79 1.46
N ILE A 223 -8.75 -13.62 2.76
CA ILE A 223 -9.20 -12.45 3.51
C ILE A 223 -8.00 -11.69 4.05
N PHE A 224 -7.86 -10.44 3.63
CA PHE A 224 -6.85 -9.52 4.12
C PHE A 224 -7.42 -8.60 5.20
N MET A 225 -6.59 -8.32 6.20
CA MET A 225 -6.95 -7.49 7.34
C MET A 225 -6.02 -6.30 7.42
N GLU A 226 -6.59 -5.11 7.18
CA GLU A 226 -5.88 -3.84 7.26
C GLU A 226 -5.40 -3.58 8.69
N SER A 227 -4.12 -3.22 8.80
CA SER A 227 -3.50 -2.73 10.04
C SER A 227 -3.66 -3.66 11.25
N PHE A 228 -3.96 -4.93 11.04
CA PHE A 228 -4.07 -5.92 12.11
C PHE A 228 -2.68 -6.31 12.63
N TYR A 229 -2.54 -6.35 13.95
CA TYR A 229 -1.33 -6.84 14.62
C TYR A 229 -1.68 -7.68 15.86
N ASP A 230 -0.97 -8.79 16.08
CA ASP A 230 -1.30 -9.74 17.15
C ASP A 230 -0.60 -9.48 18.49
N TYR A 231 0.30 -8.50 18.54
CA TYR A 231 1.00 -8.07 19.76
C TYR A 231 1.76 -9.18 20.50
N GLU A 232 2.15 -10.25 19.84
CA GLU A 232 2.80 -11.40 20.50
C GLU A 232 4.11 -11.03 21.21
N HIS A 233 4.90 -10.08 20.67
CA HIS A 233 6.15 -9.61 21.29
C HIS A 233 5.95 -8.92 22.62
N PHE A 234 4.74 -8.44 22.90
CA PHE A 234 4.43 -7.79 24.17
C PHE A 234 3.86 -8.74 25.22
N LEU A 235 3.64 -10.01 24.91
CA LEU A 235 3.16 -11.00 25.89
C LEU A 235 3.97 -11.04 27.17
N PRO A 236 5.33 -10.91 27.19
CA PRO A 236 6.11 -10.84 28.42
C PRO A 236 5.78 -9.63 29.31
N LEU A 237 5.21 -8.56 28.74
CA LEU A 237 4.82 -7.33 29.43
C LEU A 237 3.33 -7.29 29.75
N MET A 238 2.53 -8.20 29.22
CA MET A 238 1.09 -8.28 29.48
C MET A 238 0.79 -9.05 30.77
N ASP A 239 -0.16 -8.55 31.54
CA ASP A 239 -0.70 -9.27 32.69
C ASP A 239 -1.82 -10.21 32.23
N LYS A 240 -2.52 -9.86 31.17
CA LYS A 240 -3.56 -10.68 30.55
C LYS A 240 -3.55 -10.49 29.02
N ASP A 241 -3.38 -11.59 28.31
CA ASP A 241 -3.50 -11.60 26.84
C ASP A 241 -4.97 -11.33 26.44
N PRO A 242 -5.25 -10.30 25.62
CA PRO A 242 -6.61 -10.02 25.17
C PRO A 242 -7.07 -10.92 24.00
N PHE A 243 -6.14 -11.64 23.36
CA PHE A 243 -6.43 -12.46 22.20
C PHE A 243 -7.00 -13.83 22.58
N PRO A 244 -7.91 -14.41 21.78
CA PRO A 244 -8.41 -15.77 22.01
C PRO A 244 -7.28 -16.82 21.98
N LYS A 245 -7.36 -17.81 22.87
CA LYS A 245 -6.36 -18.90 22.92
C LYS A 245 -6.29 -19.66 21.60
N GLU A 246 -7.42 -19.93 20.98
CA GLU A 246 -7.51 -20.62 19.69
C GLU A 246 -6.80 -19.84 18.57
N TYR A 247 -6.93 -18.51 18.58
CA TYR A 247 -6.18 -17.66 17.65
C TYR A 247 -4.67 -17.80 17.88
N ARG A 248 -4.21 -17.74 19.16
CA ARG A 248 -2.79 -17.89 19.51
C ARG A 248 -2.22 -19.24 19.06
N GLU A 249 -2.97 -20.32 19.28
CA GLU A 249 -2.58 -21.66 18.86
C GLU A 249 -2.45 -21.74 17.33
N TRP A 250 -3.36 -21.13 16.58
CA TRP A 250 -3.28 -21.08 15.12
C TRP A 250 -2.14 -20.19 14.64
N ALA A 251 -1.99 -18.98 15.20
CA ALA A 251 -0.93 -18.04 14.84
C ALA A 251 0.48 -18.61 15.11
N SER A 252 0.69 -19.31 16.25
CA SER A 252 1.97 -19.96 16.54
C SER A 252 2.34 -21.07 15.56
N ASN A 253 1.33 -21.69 14.95
CA ASN A 253 1.48 -22.71 13.91
C ASN A 253 1.24 -22.16 12.50
N SER A 254 1.48 -20.87 12.28
CA SER A 254 1.36 -20.22 10.98
C SER A 254 2.70 -19.94 10.33
N THR A 255 2.67 -19.63 9.04
CA THR A 255 3.84 -19.17 8.29
C THR A 255 3.99 -17.67 8.43
N ARG A 256 5.19 -17.20 8.69
CA ARG A 256 5.52 -15.77 8.63
C ARG A 256 5.67 -15.34 7.19
N VAL A 257 4.88 -14.37 6.79
CA VAL A 257 4.78 -13.85 5.42
C VAL A 257 5.17 -12.39 5.40
N GLY A 258 5.99 -12.01 4.47
CA GLY A 258 6.41 -10.63 4.34
C GLY A 258 7.38 -10.44 3.18
N PRO A 259 7.79 -9.22 2.96
CA PRO A 259 7.40 -7.99 3.70
C PRO A 259 5.96 -7.57 3.48
N ASN A 260 5.40 -6.81 4.41
CA ASN A 260 4.03 -6.35 4.41
C ASN A 260 3.92 -4.92 3.84
N ASP A 261 2.87 -4.69 3.04
CA ASP A 261 2.58 -3.39 2.43
C ASP A 261 1.09 -3.35 2.02
N SER A 262 0.38 -2.26 2.33
CA SER A 262 -1.05 -2.11 2.03
C SER A 262 -1.35 -2.16 0.53
N HIS A 263 -0.51 -1.53 -0.28
CA HIS A 263 -0.72 -1.44 -1.72
C HIS A 263 -0.43 -2.75 -2.43
N GLY A 264 0.59 -3.49 -1.96
CA GLY A 264 0.92 -4.80 -2.47
C GLY A 264 -0.08 -5.87 -2.10
N SER A 265 -0.71 -5.72 -0.95
CA SER A 265 -1.67 -6.70 -0.45
C SER A 265 -2.87 -6.89 -1.37
N LEU A 266 -3.41 -5.81 -1.95
CA LEU A 266 -4.52 -5.93 -2.90
C LEU A 266 -4.13 -6.70 -4.16
N PHE A 267 -2.99 -6.36 -4.76
CA PHE A 267 -2.51 -7.06 -5.95
C PHE A 267 -1.99 -8.46 -5.63
N ALA A 268 -1.32 -8.62 -4.49
CA ALA A 268 -0.83 -9.91 -4.05
C ALA A 268 -1.96 -10.93 -3.88
N ARG A 269 -3.08 -10.56 -3.27
CA ARG A 269 -4.21 -11.46 -3.04
C ARG A 269 -5.00 -11.80 -4.31
N THR A 270 -4.92 -10.98 -5.35
CA THR A 270 -5.78 -11.11 -6.53
C THR A 270 -5.04 -11.37 -7.83
N SER A 271 -3.84 -10.85 -8.02
CA SER A 271 -3.15 -10.89 -9.30
C SER A 271 -1.72 -11.37 -9.27
N GLY A 272 -1.02 -11.32 -8.13
CA GLY A 272 0.41 -11.58 -8.05
C GLY A 272 1.29 -10.56 -8.76
N LEU A 273 0.71 -9.49 -9.28
CA LEU A 273 1.44 -8.44 -9.97
C LEU A 273 2.33 -7.67 -9.00
N ILE A 274 3.52 -7.35 -9.44
CA ILE A 274 4.39 -6.44 -8.70
C ILE A 274 3.82 -5.04 -8.89
N ALA A 275 3.15 -4.52 -7.87
CA ALA A 275 2.86 -3.11 -7.83
C ALA A 275 4.20 -2.37 -7.78
N SER A 276 4.57 -1.68 -8.85
CA SER A 276 5.69 -0.76 -8.77
C SER A 276 5.24 0.35 -7.83
N SER A 277 5.82 0.33 -6.59
CA SER A 277 5.60 1.41 -5.64
C SER A 277 5.73 2.76 -6.35
N PRO A 278 4.92 3.68 -6.07
CA PRO A 278 3.75 3.86 -5.23
C PRO A 278 2.51 4.14 -6.07
N LEU A 279 2.33 3.43 -7.10
CA LEU A 279 1.33 3.75 -8.07
C LEU A 279 0.19 2.77 -7.88
N PHE A 280 -0.77 3.17 -7.05
CA PHE A 280 -2.12 2.69 -7.25
C PHE A 280 -2.41 2.73 -8.74
N PRO A 281 -2.90 1.68 -9.36
CA PRO A 281 -3.32 1.76 -10.73
C PRO A 281 -4.31 2.91 -10.80
N LYS A 282 -3.95 3.94 -11.55
CA LYS A 282 -4.92 4.91 -12.02
C LYS A 282 -6.07 4.09 -12.54
N LYS A 283 -7.30 4.48 -12.26
CA LYS A 283 -8.56 3.86 -12.67
C LYS A 283 -8.36 2.84 -13.80
N GLN A 284 -8.28 1.57 -13.43
CA GLN A 284 -8.00 0.50 -14.40
C GLN A 284 -9.20 0.38 -15.32
N LYS A 285 -9.05 0.83 -16.57
CA LYS A 285 -10.14 0.88 -17.54
C LYS A 285 -10.26 -0.39 -18.39
N THR A 286 -9.27 -1.27 -18.31
CA THR A 286 -9.19 -2.44 -19.19
C THR A 286 -8.95 -3.70 -18.36
N PRO A 287 -9.52 -4.84 -18.77
CA PRO A 287 -9.37 -6.10 -18.05
C PRO A 287 -7.90 -6.53 -17.86
N ILE A 288 -7.63 -7.15 -16.73
CA ILE A 288 -6.36 -7.81 -16.39
C ILE A 288 -6.61 -9.32 -16.41
N TYR A 289 -6.64 -9.90 -17.60
CA TYR A 289 -6.97 -11.33 -17.81
C TYR A 289 -6.04 -12.32 -17.10
N SER A 290 -4.86 -11.87 -16.70
CA SER A 290 -3.89 -12.68 -15.96
C SER A 290 -4.10 -12.69 -14.44
N ALA A 291 -5.06 -11.95 -13.93
CA ALA A 291 -5.36 -11.93 -12.50
C ALA A 291 -6.00 -13.26 -12.04
N LEU A 292 -5.75 -13.62 -10.79
CA LEU A 292 -6.27 -14.87 -10.21
C LEU A 292 -7.80 -15.02 -10.36
N PRO A 293 -8.64 -13.99 -10.13
CA PRO A 293 -10.08 -14.15 -10.29
C PRO A 293 -10.50 -14.55 -11.71
N TYR A 294 -9.83 -14.03 -12.77
CA TYR A 294 -10.09 -14.50 -14.13
C TYR A 294 -9.72 -15.97 -14.32
N ILE A 295 -8.58 -16.40 -13.80
CA ILE A 295 -8.17 -17.80 -13.85
C ILE A 295 -9.19 -18.69 -13.12
N MET A 296 -9.65 -18.27 -11.97
CA MET A 296 -10.66 -18.99 -11.20
C MET A 296 -11.98 -19.09 -11.96
N LYS A 297 -12.44 -17.98 -12.54
CA LYS A 297 -13.65 -17.92 -13.38
C LYS A 297 -13.56 -18.86 -14.58
N ASP A 298 -12.44 -18.84 -15.31
CA ASP A 298 -12.20 -19.71 -16.47
C ASP A 298 -12.15 -21.20 -16.05
N ASN A 299 -11.83 -21.47 -14.79
CA ASN A 299 -11.90 -22.79 -14.19
C ASN A 299 -13.25 -23.10 -13.53
N GLY A 300 -14.29 -22.31 -13.78
CA GLY A 300 -15.67 -22.56 -13.37
C GLY A 300 -16.01 -22.20 -11.94
N TYR A 301 -15.21 -21.32 -11.29
CA TYR A 301 -15.55 -20.73 -10.00
C TYR A 301 -16.47 -19.54 -10.17
N HIS A 302 -17.30 -19.27 -9.17
CA HIS A 302 -17.93 -17.98 -8.98
C HIS A 302 -16.99 -17.09 -8.15
N THR A 303 -16.69 -15.89 -8.66
CA THR A 303 -15.65 -15.01 -8.08
C THR A 303 -16.27 -13.81 -7.39
N ILE A 304 -15.99 -13.64 -6.10
CA ILE A 304 -16.64 -12.68 -5.20
C ILE A 304 -15.58 -11.81 -4.53
N ALA A 305 -15.82 -10.50 -4.52
CA ALA A 305 -15.07 -9.56 -3.70
C ALA A 305 -15.97 -8.96 -2.61
N LEU A 306 -15.52 -9.06 -1.36
CA LEU A 306 -16.14 -8.40 -0.22
C LEU A 306 -15.18 -7.38 0.36
N GLU A 307 -15.49 -6.08 0.20
CA GLU A 307 -14.60 -4.98 0.55
C GLU A 307 -15.23 -4.06 1.59
N GLU A 308 -14.53 -3.82 2.69
CA GLU A 308 -14.99 -2.88 3.72
C GLU A 308 -14.78 -1.42 3.31
N SER A 309 -13.81 -1.15 2.46
CA SER A 309 -13.35 0.19 2.14
C SER A 309 -14.27 1.02 1.23
N GLY A 310 -15.47 0.52 0.90
CA GLY A 310 -16.38 1.22 0.00
C GLY A 310 -15.78 1.44 -1.40
N VAL A 311 -16.06 2.60 -2.00
CA VAL A 311 -15.58 2.97 -3.36
C VAL A 311 -14.15 3.52 -3.34
N THR A 312 -13.48 3.48 -2.16
CA THR A 312 -12.12 3.97 -2.02
C THR A 312 -11.16 3.22 -2.93
N TYR A 313 -10.13 3.90 -3.41
CA TYR A 313 -9.08 3.34 -4.27
C TYR A 313 -9.54 2.79 -5.62
N TYR A 314 -10.70 3.24 -6.15
CA TYR A 314 -11.26 2.75 -7.43
C TYR A 314 -11.50 1.24 -7.47
N LEU A 315 -11.78 0.63 -6.35
CA LEU A 315 -12.06 -0.80 -6.26
C LEU A 315 -13.30 -1.18 -7.06
N ASP A 316 -14.29 -0.29 -7.15
CA ASP A 316 -15.47 -0.41 -8.00
C ASP A 316 -15.14 -0.63 -9.49
N ALA A 317 -14.07 -0.01 -9.98
CA ALA A 317 -13.60 -0.18 -11.33
C ALA A 317 -12.53 -1.27 -11.45
N LEU A 318 -11.69 -1.46 -10.44
CA LEU A 318 -10.61 -2.44 -10.45
C LEU A 318 -11.12 -3.87 -10.33
N LEU A 319 -11.96 -4.16 -9.35
CA LEU A 319 -12.37 -5.52 -9.03
C LEU A 319 -13.08 -6.24 -10.18
N PRO A 320 -14.04 -5.62 -10.90
CA PRO A 320 -14.58 -6.23 -12.11
C PRO A 320 -13.51 -6.43 -13.21
N ASN A 321 -12.55 -5.51 -13.33
CA ASN A 321 -11.48 -5.58 -14.33
C ASN A 321 -10.40 -6.63 -14.01
N ILE A 322 -10.35 -7.16 -12.81
CA ILE A 322 -9.52 -8.32 -12.47
C ILE A 322 -10.30 -9.65 -12.48
N GLY A 323 -11.59 -9.62 -12.84
CA GLY A 323 -12.40 -10.83 -13.03
C GLY A 323 -13.35 -11.17 -11.89
N MET A 324 -13.60 -10.27 -10.94
CA MET A 324 -14.65 -10.46 -9.92
C MET A 324 -16.02 -10.32 -10.56
N GLU A 325 -16.86 -11.36 -10.42
CA GLU A 325 -18.24 -11.39 -10.95
C GLU A 325 -19.20 -10.66 -10.02
N GLU A 326 -18.94 -10.73 -8.73
CA GLU A 326 -19.71 -10.06 -7.70
C GLU A 326 -18.80 -9.19 -6.83
N VAL A 327 -19.19 -7.93 -6.61
CA VAL A 327 -18.46 -6.99 -5.77
C VAL A 327 -19.45 -6.41 -4.75
N VAL A 328 -19.19 -6.66 -3.49
CA VAL A 328 -20.02 -6.19 -2.38
C VAL A 328 -19.17 -5.32 -1.45
N PHE A 329 -19.57 -4.08 -1.31
CA PHE A 329 -19.00 -3.17 -0.32
C PHE A 329 -19.77 -3.32 0.98
N SER A 330 -19.09 -3.80 2.01
CA SER A 330 -19.72 -4.20 3.27
C SER A 330 -18.76 -3.99 4.42
N LEU A 331 -19.27 -3.67 5.61
CA LEU A 331 -18.45 -3.38 6.78
C LEU A 331 -18.11 -4.65 7.57
N GLY A 332 -16.82 -4.95 7.73
CA GLY A 332 -16.24 -5.88 8.69
C GLY A 332 -16.48 -7.37 8.46
N LEU A 333 -15.74 -8.21 9.20
CA LEU A 333 -15.82 -9.67 9.16
C LEU A 333 -17.22 -10.22 9.51
N THR A 334 -17.98 -9.51 10.36
CA THR A 334 -19.36 -9.89 10.67
C THR A 334 -20.24 -9.93 9.43
N ASN A 335 -20.06 -9.00 8.50
CA ASN A 335 -20.79 -8.99 7.24
C ASN A 335 -20.30 -10.06 6.28
N ILE A 336 -19.02 -10.39 6.29
CA ILE A 336 -18.48 -11.55 5.57
C ILE A 336 -19.17 -12.84 6.08
N LYS A 337 -19.26 -13.03 7.40
CA LYS A 337 -19.99 -14.17 8.00
C LYS A 337 -21.46 -14.22 7.56
N ASN A 338 -22.17 -13.09 7.63
CA ASN A 338 -23.56 -13.01 7.24
C ASN A 338 -23.73 -13.29 5.75
N TYR A 339 -22.87 -12.73 4.90
CA TYR A 339 -22.85 -12.98 3.48
C TYR A 339 -22.70 -14.47 3.15
N ILE A 340 -21.74 -15.15 3.80
CA ILE A 340 -21.50 -16.58 3.63
C ILE A 340 -22.73 -17.40 4.06
N LYS A 341 -23.37 -17.05 5.18
CA LYS A 341 -24.57 -17.76 5.68
C LYS A 341 -25.77 -17.64 4.76
N THR A 342 -25.98 -16.47 4.17
CA THR A 342 -27.21 -16.15 3.43
C THR A 342 -27.16 -16.53 1.95
N ASN A 343 -25.97 -16.57 1.34
CA ASN A 343 -25.84 -16.84 -0.09
C ASN A 343 -25.42 -18.28 -0.37
N ASN A 344 -26.06 -18.92 -1.33
CA ASN A 344 -25.76 -20.28 -1.79
C ASN A 344 -25.36 -20.24 -3.27
N TYR A 345 -24.36 -21.02 -3.62
CA TYR A 345 -23.83 -21.08 -4.98
C TYR A 345 -23.77 -22.53 -5.47
N ASP A 346 -24.16 -22.74 -6.72
CA ASP A 346 -24.08 -24.06 -7.38
C ASP A 346 -22.67 -24.41 -7.88
N LYS A 347 -21.78 -23.38 -7.92
CA LYS A 347 -20.40 -23.51 -8.35
C LYS A 347 -19.49 -23.35 -7.13
N PRO A 348 -18.27 -23.91 -7.16
CA PRO A 348 -17.28 -23.57 -6.17
C PRO A 348 -16.99 -22.06 -6.20
N ILE A 349 -16.71 -21.48 -5.05
CA ILE A 349 -16.49 -20.05 -4.91
C ILE A 349 -15.01 -19.72 -4.70
N PHE A 350 -14.60 -18.59 -5.26
CA PHE A 350 -13.38 -17.88 -4.90
C PHE A 350 -13.79 -16.53 -4.31
N LEU A 351 -13.61 -16.37 -3.00
CA LEU A 351 -13.94 -15.15 -2.29
C LEU A 351 -12.66 -14.44 -1.87
N SER A 352 -12.50 -13.19 -2.30
CA SER A 352 -11.47 -12.27 -1.84
C SER A 352 -12.11 -11.24 -0.92
N GLY A 353 -11.66 -11.17 0.34
CA GLY A 353 -12.16 -10.25 1.35
C GLY A 353 -11.10 -9.26 1.81
N PHE A 354 -11.53 -8.05 2.18
CA PHE A 354 -10.69 -7.04 2.80
C PHE A 354 -11.46 -6.32 3.92
N THR A 355 -10.82 -6.14 5.09
CA THR A 355 -11.46 -5.56 6.27
C THR A 355 -10.52 -4.59 6.97
N PHE A 356 -11.10 -3.50 7.53
CA PHE A 356 -10.39 -2.45 8.28
C PHE A 356 -10.39 -2.66 9.80
N MET A 357 -10.77 -3.81 10.31
CA MET A 357 -10.98 -4.02 11.75
C MET A 357 -9.75 -3.74 12.63
N GLY A 358 -8.52 -3.83 12.09
CA GLY A 358 -7.29 -3.49 12.83
C GLY A 358 -6.95 -1.99 12.86
N HIS A 359 -7.63 -1.19 12.05
CA HIS A 359 -7.31 0.23 11.91
C HIS A 359 -7.81 1.05 13.12
N ALA A 360 -6.98 1.98 13.61
CA ALA A 360 -7.42 2.94 14.64
C ALA A 360 -8.57 3.81 14.11
N GLY A 361 -9.56 4.07 14.95
CA GLY A 361 -10.77 4.82 14.58
C GLY A 361 -11.88 3.96 13.97
N SER A 362 -11.63 2.68 13.70
CA SER A 362 -12.64 1.80 13.07
C SER A 362 -13.72 1.33 14.06
N HIS A 363 -13.36 1.02 15.29
CA HIS A 363 -14.30 0.61 16.35
C HIS A 363 -13.73 1.01 17.73
N VAL A 364 -14.54 1.65 18.56
CA VAL A 364 -14.19 1.93 19.95
C VAL A 364 -15.01 0.99 20.82
N SER A 365 -14.43 -0.14 21.19
CA SER A 365 -14.98 -0.98 22.24
C SER A 365 -14.03 -0.95 23.42
N ASN A 366 -14.50 -0.54 24.59
CA ASN A 366 -13.77 -0.65 25.86
C ASN A 366 -14.08 -1.97 26.58
N ASP A 367 -14.64 -2.96 25.88
CA ASP A 367 -15.18 -4.17 26.49
C ASP A 367 -14.11 -5.11 27.01
N LEU A 368 -12.91 -5.08 26.45
CA LEU A 368 -11.81 -5.97 26.83
C LEU A 368 -11.00 -5.46 28.03
N ASN A 369 -11.22 -4.21 28.45
CA ASN A 369 -10.48 -3.61 29.57
C ASN A 369 -8.94 -3.75 29.44
N VAL A 370 -8.40 -3.62 28.23
CA VAL A 370 -6.97 -3.85 27.94
C VAL A 370 -6.08 -3.01 28.82
N TYR A 371 -6.42 -1.73 29.04
CA TYR A 371 -5.67 -0.85 29.94
C TYR A 371 -5.61 -1.39 31.38
N LYS A 372 -6.77 -1.75 31.94
CA LYS A 372 -6.88 -2.23 33.30
C LYS A 372 -6.14 -3.54 33.55
N ASN A 373 -6.16 -4.40 32.52
CA ASN A 373 -5.61 -5.74 32.57
C ASN A 373 -4.12 -5.80 32.17
N ASN A 374 -3.48 -4.70 31.69
CA ASN A 374 -2.11 -4.71 31.18
C ASN A 374 -1.31 -3.48 31.63
N LYS A 375 -1.36 -3.17 32.92
CA LYS A 375 -0.69 -2.00 33.52
C LYS A 375 0.80 -1.99 33.25
N ARG A 376 1.50 -3.13 33.38
CA ARG A 376 2.95 -3.21 33.15
C ARG A 376 3.35 -2.74 31.78
N LEU A 377 2.59 -3.10 30.73
CA LEU A 377 2.82 -2.61 29.38
C LEU A 377 2.53 -1.11 29.29
N MET A 378 1.38 -0.67 29.83
CA MET A 378 0.95 0.73 29.75
C MET A 378 1.89 1.69 30.46
N ASP A 379 2.50 1.27 31.56
CA ASP A 379 3.51 2.06 32.31
C ASP A 379 4.79 2.32 31.48
N LYS A 380 5.03 1.54 30.42
CA LYS A 380 6.15 1.72 29.51
C LYS A 380 5.84 2.68 28.35
N ILE A 381 4.58 3.07 28.18
CA ILE A 381 4.10 3.89 27.05
C ILE A 381 3.87 5.33 27.51
N SER A 382 4.17 6.28 26.67
CA SER A 382 3.86 7.70 26.92
C SER A 382 2.35 7.88 27.14
N LYS A 383 1.96 8.64 28.18
CA LYS A 383 0.55 8.88 28.53
C LYS A 383 -0.32 9.35 27.34
N LYS A 384 0.25 10.14 26.43
CA LYS A 384 -0.45 10.64 25.23
C LYS A 384 -0.73 9.55 24.19
N ASP A 385 0.07 8.48 24.17
CA ASP A 385 0.03 7.42 23.17
C ASP A 385 -0.78 6.20 23.66
N ILE A 386 -1.04 6.11 24.98
CA ILE A 386 -1.82 5.02 25.59
C ILE A 386 -3.20 4.84 24.91
N PRO A 387 -4.01 5.89 24.66
CA PRO A 387 -5.33 5.68 24.06
C PRO A 387 -5.27 4.98 22.71
N VAL A 388 -4.32 5.35 21.84
CA VAL A 388 -4.17 4.75 20.51
C VAL A 388 -3.70 3.29 20.61
N LEU A 389 -2.76 3.00 21.52
CA LEU A 389 -2.30 1.63 21.72
C LEU A 389 -3.43 0.72 22.23
N ILE A 390 -4.25 1.21 23.18
CA ILE A 390 -5.39 0.45 23.70
C ILE A 390 -6.38 0.16 22.57
N GLU A 391 -6.77 1.19 21.84
CA GLU A 391 -7.73 1.06 20.74
C GLU A 391 -7.26 0.04 19.70
N THR A 392 -6.02 0.13 19.25
CA THR A 392 -5.48 -0.81 18.26
C THR A 392 -5.34 -2.23 18.80
N MET A 393 -5.01 -2.40 20.08
CA MET A 393 -4.97 -3.72 20.72
C MET A 393 -6.37 -4.34 20.87
N GLU A 394 -7.36 -3.54 21.29
CA GLU A 394 -8.75 -4.02 21.44
C GLU A 394 -9.36 -4.37 20.08
N ASN A 395 -9.16 -3.52 19.06
CA ASN A 395 -9.61 -3.78 17.70
C ASN A 395 -8.99 -5.07 17.14
N SER A 396 -7.68 -5.25 17.32
CA SER A 396 -7.00 -6.47 16.84
C SER A 396 -7.47 -7.72 17.60
N ALA A 397 -7.69 -7.63 18.92
CA ALA A 397 -8.18 -8.76 19.69
C ALA A 397 -9.63 -9.16 19.33
N LEU A 398 -10.50 -8.18 19.03
CA LEU A 398 -11.84 -8.42 18.51
C LEU A 398 -11.79 -9.02 17.11
N ALA A 399 -10.91 -8.50 16.24
CA ALA A 399 -10.69 -9.06 14.92
C ALA A 399 -10.18 -10.51 15.00
N ALA A 400 -9.29 -10.83 15.94
CA ALA A 400 -8.82 -12.21 16.15
C ALA A 400 -9.97 -13.17 16.52
N LYS A 401 -10.93 -12.71 17.35
CA LYS A 401 -12.15 -13.48 17.64
C LYS A 401 -12.99 -13.66 16.36
N ASP A 402 -13.20 -12.60 15.63
CA ASP A 402 -13.98 -12.65 14.38
C ASP A 402 -13.32 -13.52 13.29
N ILE A 403 -11.99 -13.62 13.27
CA ILE A 403 -11.25 -14.56 12.41
C ILE A 403 -11.67 -16.01 12.72
N ILE A 404 -11.67 -16.39 14.00
CA ILE A 404 -12.07 -17.74 14.41
C ILE A 404 -13.52 -18.00 14.05
N ASP A 405 -14.43 -17.10 14.43
CA ASP A 405 -15.86 -17.22 14.13
C ASP A 405 -16.13 -17.28 12.61
N THR A 406 -15.35 -16.56 11.81
CA THR A 406 -15.47 -16.55 10.34
C THR A 406 -14.99 -17.88 9.75
N LYS A 407 -13.84 -18.38 10.20
CA LYS A 407 -13.31 -19.71 9.84
C LYS A 407 -14.36 -20.78 10.12
N ASP A 408 -14.93 -20.80 11.32
CA ASP A 408 -15.93 -21.80 11.71
C ASP A 408 -17.22 -21.69 10.85
N THR A 409 -17.66 -20.46 10.58
CA THR A 409 -18.80 -20.22 9.67
C THR A 409 -18.54 -20.72 8.25
N ILE A 410 -17.33 -20.54 7.73
CA ILE A 410 -16.94 -21.06 6.41
C ILE A 410 -16.97 -22.58 6.43
N LEU A 411 -16.34 -23.20 7.42
CA LEU A 411 -16.21 -24.66 7.50
C LEU A 411 -17.54 -25.38 7.75
N GLU A 412 -18.48 -24.73 8.45
CA GLU A 412 -19.84 -25.26 8.61
C GLU A 412 -20.53 -25.48 7.25
N LYS A 413 -20.30 -24.56 6.29
CA LYS A 413 -20.92 -24.60 4.97
C LYS A 413 -20.04 -25.24 3.89
N TYR A 414 -18.75 -25.04 3.98
CA TYR A 414 -17.73 -25.46 3.02
C TYR A 414 -16.61 -26.22 3.76
N PRO A 415 -16.86 -27.46 4.21
CA PRO A 415 -15.96 -28.19 5.11
C PRO A 415 -14.56 -28.45 4.50
N ASP A 416 -14.45 -28.47 3.17
CA ASP A 416 -13.20 -28.70 2.46
C ASP A 416 -12.51 -27.40 1.99
N ALA A 417 -12.97 -26.24 2.42
CA ALA A 417 -12.48 -24.94 1.97
C ALA A 417 -10.99 -24.73 2.29
N ILE A 418 -10.32 -24.00 1.40
CA ILE A 418 -9.02 -23.37 1.68
C ILE A 418 -9.31 -21.97 2.21
N ILE A 419 -8.90 -21.70 3.45
CA ILE A 419 -9.11 -20.40 4.08
C ILE A 419 -7.76 -19.77 4.36
N ILE A 420 -7.56 -18.55 3.92
CA ILE A 420 -6.34 -17.77 4.12
C ILE A 420 -6.72 -16.43 4.76
N PHE A 421 -6.22 -16.19 5.98
CA PHE A 421 -6.21 -14.86 6.56
C PHE A 421 -4.81 -14.30 6.53
N LYS A 422 -4.65 -13.07 6.03
CA LYS A 422 -3.37 -12.38 5.92
C LYS A 422 -3.49 -10.96 6.43
N HIS A 423 -2.58 -10.58 7.30
CA HIS A 423 -2.40 -9.19 7.71
C HIS A 423 -1.69 -8.42 6.60
N ASP A 424 -2.05 -7.19 6.35
CA ASP A 424 -1.39 -6.39 5.32
C ASP A 424 -0.14 -5.68 5.86
N HIS A 425 -0.25 -4.86 6.89
CA HIS A 425 0.86 -4.18 7.56
C HIS A 425 0.49 -3.77 8.98
N LEU A 426 1.49 -3.31 9.73
CA LEU A 426 1.29 -2.69 11.03
C LEU A 426 0.73 -1.28 10.86
N TYR A 427 -0.18 -0.87 11.76
CA TYR A 427 -0.61 0.52 11.83
C TYR A 427 0.61 1.46 12.03
N PRO A 428 0.89 2.38 11.10
CA PRO A 428 2.16 3.11 11.07
C PRO A 428 2.49 3.88 12.36
N TYR A 429 1.46 4.37 13.07
CA TYR A 429 1.65 5.12 14.31
C TYR A 429 2.14 4.23 15.46
N LEU A 430 1.82 2.93 15.47
CA LEU A 430 2.32 1.99 16.49
C LEU A 430 3.84 1.92 16.50
N LYS A 431 4.48 1.95 15.32
CA LYS A 431 5.94 2.01 15.22
C LYS A 431 6.50 3.19 16.03
N THR A 432 5.94 4.38 15.81
CA THR A 432 6.35 5.60 16.51
C THR A 432 6.11 5.50 18.04
N ILE A 433 4.97 4.92 18.44
CA ILE A 433 4.66 4.70 19.87
C ILE A 433 5.73 3.81 20.51
N ILE A 434 6.06 2.70 19.87
CA ILE A 434 7.01 1.73 20.42
C ILE A 434 8.44 2.26 20.41
N GLU A 435 8.88 2.93 19.35
CA GLU A 435 10.20 3.59 19.30
C GLU A 435 10.39 4.59 20.46
N ASN A 436 9.35 5.35 20.79
CA ASN A 436 9.37 6.37 21.84
C ASN A 436 9.04 5.83 23.24
N SER A 437 8.74 4.54 23.39
CA SER A 437 8.39 3.92 24.67
C SER A 437 9.62 3.64 25.53
N SER A 438 9.42 3.26 26.80
CA SER A 438 10.45 2.72 27.70
C SER A 438 10.48 1.19 27.75
N ILE A 439 9.96 0.52 26.71
CA ILE A 439 10.04 -0.94 26.53
C ILE A 439 11.50 -1.34 26.30
N ASP A 440 11.87 -2.54 26.75
CA ASP A 440 13.21 -3.07 26.57
C ASP A 440 13.60 -3.16 25.08
N ASN A 441 14.85 -2.83 24.79
CA ASN A 441 15.33 -2.74 23.40
C ASN A 441 15.16 -4.05 22.63
N ASN A 442 15.35 -5.20 23.24
CA ASN A 442 15.17 -6.49 22.57
C ASN A 442 13.72 -6.66 22.08
N ILE A 443 12.74 -6.36 22.94
CA ILE A 443 11.31 -6.43 22.56
C ILE A 443 10.99 -5.41 21.47
N LYS A 444 11.59 -4.19 21.53
CA LYS A 444 11.44 -3.20 20.48
C LYS A 444 12.00 -3.67 19.16
N GLU A 445 13.21 -4.23 19.17
CA GLU A 445 13.87 -4.72 17.96
C GLU A 445 13.09 -5.87 17.33
N ASP A 446 12.61 -6.83 18.14
CA ASP A 446 11.77 -7.92 17.68
C ASP A 446 10.47 -7.40 17.04
N PHE A 447 9.78 -6.47 17.71
CA PHE A 447 8.59 -5.82 17.18
C PHE A 447 8.86 -5.07 15.87
N LEU A 448 9.94 -4.31 15.79
CA LEU A 448 10.28 -3.53 14.62
C LEU A 448 10.74 -4.41 13.45
N ASN A 449 11.40 -5.53 13.74
CA ASN A 449 11.78 -6.52 12.74
C ASN A 449 10.55 -7.25 12.21
N ASP A 450 9.61 -7.64 13.06
CA ASP A 450 8.36 -8.29 12.68
C ASP A 450 7.37 -7.34 11.97
N ASN A 451 7.60 -6.03 12.05
CA ASN A 451 6.83 -5.07 11.26
C ASN A 451 6.92 -5.35 9.75
N THR A 452 7.94 -6.09 9.31
CA THR A 452 8.11 -6.51 7.91
C THR A 452 7.43 -7.83 7.60
N VAL A 453 7.08 -8.63 8.60
CA VAL A 453 6.46 -9.95 8.44
C VAL A 453 5.28 -10.13 9.40
N SER A 454 4.27 -10.86 8.98
CA SER A 454 3.11 -11.19 9.81
C SER A 454 2.64 -12.62 9.59
N PRO A 455 1.87 -13.20 10.53
CA PRO A 455 1.28 -14.51 10.33
C PRO A 455 0.38 -14.54 9.09
N MET A 456 0.50 -15.58 8.29
CA MET A 456 -0.50 -15.98 7.31
C MET A 456 -1.16 -17.25 7.83
N LEU A 457 -2.40 -17.11 8.25
CA LEU A 457 -3.20 -18.20 8.80
C LEU A 457 -3.83 -18.98 7.67
N ILE A 458 -3.42 -20.22 7.48
CA ILE A 458 -3.99 -21.10 6.45
C ILE A 458 -4.75 -22.24 7.14
N TRP A 459 -5.98 -22.48 6.68
CA TRP A 459 -6.79 -23.63 7.06
C TRP A 459 -7.06 -24.50 5.84
N ASN A 460 -6.76 -25.77 5.95
CA ASN A 460 -6.80 -26.74 4.85
C ASN A 460 -7.97 -27.72 5.02
N GLY A 461 -9.21 -27.20 4.97
CA GLY A 461 -10.41 -28.01 5.10
C GLY A 461 -10.39 -28.90 6.36
N THR A 462 -10.72 -30.16 6.21
CA THR A 462 -10.74 -31.14 7.30
C THR A 462 -9.35 -31.48 7.85
N ASN A 463 -8.26 -31.12 7.15
CA ASN A 463 -6.90 -31.33 7.63
C ASN A 463 -6.42 -30.26 8.65
N GLY A 464 -7.20 -29.21 8.85
CA GLY A 464 -6.92 -28.19 9.87
C GLY A 464 -5.89 -27.14 9.44
N ALA A 465 -5.22 -26.54 10.43
CA ALA A 465 -4.23 -25.50 10.22
C ALA A 465 -3.02 -26.01 9.42
N TYR A 466 -2.53 -25.18 8.51
CA TYR A 466 -1.37 -25.50 7.67
C TYR A 466 -0.28 -24.44 7.82
N LYS A 467 0.97 -24.90 7.80
CA LYS A 467 2.17 -24.08 7.86
C LYS A 467 3.16 -24.52 6.79
N PHE A 468 3.74 -23.59 6.06
CA PHE A 468 4.90 -23.90 5.21
C PHE A 468 6.13 -24.22 6.07
N GLU A 469 7.00 -25.06 5.55
CA GLU A 469 8.25 -25.44 6.24
C GLU A 469 9.15 -24.22 6.52
N GLU A 470 9.12 -23.24 5.62
CA GLU A 470 9.97 -22.06 5.71
C GLU A 470 9.16 -20.77 5.86
N ASN A 471 9.65 -19.88 6.71
CA ASN A 471 9.17 -18.49 6.81
C ASN A 471 9.68 -17.67 5.62
N GLY A 472 9.06 -16.50 5.38
CA GLY A 472 9.47 -15.57 4.34
C GLY A 472 8.80 -15.80 2.99
N PHE A 473 7.61 -16.37 3.02
CA PHE A 473 6.75 -16.48 1.83
C PHE A 473 6.30 -15.10 1.36
N PRO A 474 6.63 -14.65 0.13
CA PRO A 474 6.15 -13.36 -0.38
C PRO A 474 4.63 -13.36 -0.56
N PRO A 475 3.90 -12.31 -0.14
CA PRO A 475 2.45 -12.24 -0.32
C PRO A 475 2.00 -12.36 -1.78
N GLU A 476 2.83 -11.89 -2.72
CA GLU A 476 2.57 -11.99 -4.16
C GLU A 476 2.51 -13.45 -4.67
N ASN A 477 2.94 -14.39 -3.86
CA ASN A 477 2.84 -15.82 -4.18
C ASN A 477 1.48 -16.44 -3.81
N ILE A 478 0.63 -15.73 -3.07
CA ILE A 478 -0.72 -16.21 -2.72
C ILE A 478 -1.53 -16.62 -3.95
N PRO A 479 -1.57 -15.85 -5.06
CA PRO A 479 -2.28 -16.28 -6.26
C PRO A 479 -1.79 -17.61 -6.82
N MET A 480 -0.48 -17.84 -6.84
CA MET A 480 0.10 -19.11 -7.28
C MET A 480 -0.25 -20.26 -6.34
N PHE A 481 -0.15 -20.02 -5.02
CA PHE A 481 -0.56 -21.00 -4.02
C PHE A 481 -2.03 -21.43 -4.17
N VAL A 482 -2.93 -20.47 -4.39
CA VAL A 482 -4.35 -20.75 -4.64
C VAL A 482 -4.52 -21.53 -5.94
N ALA A 483 -3.90 -21.11 -7.04
CA ALA A 483 -4.03 -21.76 -8.34
C ALA A 483 -3.57 -23.23 -8.30
N VAL A 484 -2.45 -23.51 -7.65
CA VAL A 484 -1.92 -24.88 -7.49
C VAL A 484 -2.91 -25.77 -6.72
N ASN A 485 -3.47 -25.26 -5.62
CA ASN A 485 -4.33 -26.03 -4.72
C ASN A 485 -5.80 -26.13 -5.15
N THR A 486 -6.19 -25.42 -6.18
CA THR A 486 -7.52 -25.52 -6.80
C THR A 486 -7.51 -26.33 -8.09
N LYS A 487 -6.37 -26.88 -8.47
CA LYS A 487 -6.17 -27.55 -9.76
C LYS A 487 -6.58 -26.67 -10.96
N ALA A 488 -6.49 -25.35 -10.78
CA ALA A 488 -6.78 -24.39 -11.85
C ALA A 488 -5.73 -24.51 -12.95
N ASN A 489 -6.13 -24.37 -14.20
CA ASN A 489 -5.18 -24.33 -15.30
C ASN A 489 -4.45 -22.99 -15.33
N TYR A 490 -3.29 -22.94 -14.70
CA TYR A 490 -2.45 -21.74 -14.56
C TYR A 490 -1.17 -21.80 -15.39
N THR A 491 -0.90 -22.91 -16.06
CA THR A 491 0.40 -23.24 -16.69
C THR A 491 0.84 -22.17 -17.70
N ASN A 492 -0.13 -21.55 -18.41
CA ASN A 492 0.14 -20.48 -19.36
C ASN A 492 -0.21 -19.10 -18.79
N SER A 493 -0.44 -19.00 -17.50
CA SER A 493 -0.82 -17.74 -16.88
C SER A 493 0.40 -16.93 -16.42
N ILE A 494 0.24 -15.63 -16.39
CA ILE A 494 1.25 -14.72 -15.87
C ILE A 494 1.53 -14.95 -14.38
N ILE A 495 0.57 -15.47 -13.62
CA ILE A 495 0.78 -15.79 -12.20
C ILE A 495 1.95 -16.74 -12.03
N SER A 496 2.09 -17.73 -12.91
CA SER A 496 3.22 -18.66 -12.86
C SER A 496 4.56 -17.99 -13.19
N LEU A 497 4.57 -16.99 -14.08
CA LEU A 497 5.76 -16.21 -14.40
C LEU A 497 6.15 -15.23 -13.30
N LEU A 498 5.16 -14.73 -12.55
CA LEU A 498 5.36 -13.76 -11.48
C LEU A 498 5.65 -14.41 -10.13
N TYR A 499 5.52 -15.71 -10.00
CA TYR A 499 5.85 -16.44 -8.78
C TYR A 499 7.30 -16.16 -8.35
N LYS A 500 7.46 -15.84 -7.06
CA LYS A 500 8.74 -15.45 -6.46
C LYS A 500 9.33 -16.58 -5.64
N ASP A 501 9.93 -17.53 -6.33
CA ASP A 501 10.79 -18.55 -5.71
C ASP A 501 12.04 -17.89 -5.10
N LYS A 502 12.64 -18.53 -4.12
CA LYS A 502 13.94 -18.13 -3.60
C LYS A 502 15.01 -18.39 -4.65
N ILE A 503 15.81 -17.38 -4.94
CA ILE A 503 16.99 -17.48 -5.78
C ILE A 503 18.18 -17.07 -4.92
N ASP A 504 19.16 -17.96 -4.75
CA ASP A 504 20.35 -17.75 -3.92
C ASP A 504 20.01 -17.40 -2.45
N ASN A 505 18.96 -18.01 -1.88
CA ASN A 505 18.39 -17.69 -0.56
C ASN A 505 17.85 -16.26 -0.40
N ILE A 506 17.62 -15.56 -1.52
CA ILE A 506 17.09 -14.20 -1.54
C ILE A 506 15.59 -14.23 -1.75
N ILE A 507 14.87 -13.61 -0.81
CA ILE A 507 13.43 -13.33 -0.92
C ILE A 507 13.29 -12.03 -1.71
N ARG A 508 12.51 -12.05 -2.78
CA ARG A 508 12.23 -10.90 -3.62
C ARG A 508 10.84 -10.37 -3.33
N TYR A 509 10.75 -9.10 -3.01
CA TYR A 509 9.48 -8.45 -2.74
C TYR A 509 9.47 -7.05 -3.36
N TYR A 510 8.55 -6.77 -4.26
CA TYR A 510 8.54 -5.53 -5.05
C TYR A 510 9.89 -5.25 -5.73
N ASN A 511 10.50 -4.13 -5.34
CA ASN A 511 11.83 -3.72 -5.75
C ASN A 511 12.88 -3.97 -4.66
N ALA A 512 12.53 -4.73 -3.62
CA ALA A 512 13.39 -4.99 -2.48
C ALA A 512 13.81 -6.46 -2.43
N PHE A 513 14.95 -6.70 -1.80
CA PHE A 513 15.51 -8.01 -1.60
C PHE A 513 15.76 -8.23 -0.12
N TYR A 514 15.50 -9.42 0.34
CA TYR A 514 15.63 -9.78 1.74
C TYR A 514 16.33 -11.12 1.86
N THR A 515 17.05 -11.31 2.95
CA THR A 515 17.56 -12.61 3.36
C THR A 515 16.75 -13.10 4.56
N ASN A 516 16.60 -14.42 4.66
CA ASN A 516 16.02 -15.04 5.84
C ASN A 516 17.14 -15.75 6.60
N ASP A 517 17.50 -15.18 7.74
CA ASP A 517 18.48 -15.76 8.64
C ASP A 517 17.76 -16.27 9.88
N ASN A 518 17.49 -17.60 9.90
CA ASN A 518 16.80 -18.29 11.01
C ASN A 518 15.46 -17.66 11.43
N GLY A 519 14.67 -17.17 10.45
CA GLY A 519 13.39 -16.52 10.69
C GLY A 519 13.47 -14.99 10.74
N ASN A 520 14.66 -14.41 10.85
CA ASN A 520 14.89 -12.97 10.77
C ASN A 520 14.99 -12.52 9.31
N ILE A 521 13.98 -11.81 8.84
CA ILE A 521 13.94 -11.28 7.47
C ILE A 521 14.57 -9.90 7.46
N LYS A 522 15.74 -9.78 6.80
CA LYS A 522 16.50 -8.52 6.72
C LYS A 522 16.60 -8.04 5.30
N LYS A 523 16.36 -6.76 5.08
CA LYS A 523 16.56 -6.12 3.78
C LYS A 523 18.05 -6.09 3.41
N ILE A 524 18.34 -6.46 2.18
CA ILE A 524 19.71 -6.50 1.64
C ILE A 524 19.81 -5.75 0.32
N GLU A 525 21.01 -5.37 -0.05
CA GLU A 525 21.32 -4.88 -1.39
C GLU A 525 21.88 -6.03 -2.24
N VAL A 526 21.41 -6.13 -3.47
CA VAL A 526 21.91 -7.12 -4.44
C VAL A 526 22.54 -6.42 -5.65
N LYS A 527 23.51 -7.07 -6.25
CA LYS A 527 24.15 -6.57 -7.46
C LYS A 527 23.17 -6.64 -8.65
N LYS A 528 23.26 -5.67 -9.57
CA LYS A 528 22.38 -5.60 -10.76
C LYS A 528 22.58 -6.74 -11.75
N ASP A 529 23.70 -7.40 -11.71
CA ASP A 529 24.06 -8.56 -12.52
C ASP A 529 23.71 -9.92 -11.84
N SER A 530 23.20 -9.87 -10.61
CA SER A 530 22.75 -11.09 -9.93
C SER A 530 21.48 -11.68 -10.55
N THR A 531 21.34 -12.98 -10.52
CA THR A 531 20.15 -13.69 -11.02
C THR A 531 18.87 -13.18 -10.36
N SER A 532 18.89 -12.99 -9.04
CA SER A 532 17.75 -12.47 -8.28
C SER A 532 17.32 -11.08 -8.76
N TYR A 533 18.26 -10.19 -9.07
CA TYR A 533 17.96 -8.87 -9.61
C TYR A 533 17.35 -8.95 -11.01
N ILE A 534 17.99 -9.70 -11.91
CA ILE A 534 17.58 -9.83 -13.32
C ILE A 534 16.16 -10.40 -13.41
N VAL A 535 15.87 -11.45 -12.65
CA VAL A 535 14.54 -12.07 -12.61
C VAL A 535 13.49 -11.11 -12.04
N ASN A 536 13.79 -10.43 -10.93
CA ASN A 536 12.87 -9.45 -10.35
C ASN A 536 12.59 -8.27 -11.32
N HIS A 537 13.62 -7.84 -12.06
CA HIS A 537 13.48 -6.79 -13.06
C HIS A 537 12.59 -7.23 -14.23
N ALA A 538 12.74 -8.46 -14.72
CA ALA A 538 11.88 -9.03 -15.75
C ALA A 538 10.42 -9.13 -15.29
N GLN A 539 10.18 -9.62 -14.06
CA GLN A 539 8.84 -9.67 -13.46
C GLN A 539 8.21 -8.27 -13.34
N LYS A 540 9.03 -7.26 -13.01
CA LYS A 540 8.59 -5.87 -12.98
C LYS A 540 8.17 -5.36 -14.35
N ILE A 541 8.97 -5.62 -15.40
CA ILE A 541 8.64 -5.22 -16.79
C ILE A 541 7.28 -5.80 -17.19
N LEU A 542 7.02 -7.09 -16.93
CA LEU A 542 5.73 -7.70 -17.25
C LEU A 542 4.58 -7.07 -16.45
N SER A 543 4.78 -6.82 -15.16
CA SER A 543 3.76 -6.19 -14.32
C SER A 543 3.45 -4.77 -14.79
N GLU A 544 4.45 -4.00 -15.17
CA GLU A 544 4.31 -2.64 -15.72
C GLU A 544 3.57 -2.64 -17.05
N ASP A 545 3.87 -3.59 -17.95
CA ASP A 545 3.14 -3.73 -19.24
C ASP A 545 1.65 -4.03 -19.00
N ILE A 546 1.33 -4.90 -18.04
CA ILE A 546 -0.05 -5.26 -17.73
C ILE A 546 -0.80 -4.09 -17.09
N LEU A 547 -0.20 -3.44 -16.10
CA LEU A 547 -0.87 -2.42 -15.30
C LEU A 547 -0.99 -1.07 -16.01
N ARG A 548 -0.02 -0.71 -16.83
CA ARG A 548 0.14 0.63 -17.37
C ARG A 548 0.52 0.70 -18.82
N GLY A 549 1.09 -0.40 -19.35
CA GLY A 549 1.64 -0.46 -20.66
C GLY A 549 0.62 -0.69 -21.76
N LYS A 550 1.14 -1.03 -22.91
CA LYS A 550 0.35 -1.32 -24.10
C LYS A 550 -0.17 -2.74 -24.13
N LYS A 551 0.08 -3.49 -23.05
CA LYS A 551 -0.38 -4.88 -22.89
C LYS A 551 0.10 -5.81 -24.00
N TYR A 552 1.36 -5.63 -24.41
CA TYR A 552 1.99 -6.46 -25.43
C TYR A 552 1.93 -7.95 -25.13
N ILE A 553 1.92 -8.29 -23.83
CA ILE A 553 1.83 -9.66 -23.35
C ILE A 553 0.55 -10.38 -23.82
N TYR A 554 -0.54 -9.65 -24.08
CA TYR A 554 -1.81 -10.22 -24.56
C TYR A 554 -1.94 -10.20 -26.09
N ASN A 555 -1.03 -9.52 -26.80
CA ASN A 555 -1.08 -9.34 -28.25
C ASN A 555 -0.27 -10.42 -29.01
N LYS A 556 -0.33 -11.68 -28.54
CA LYS A 556 0.29 -12.82 -29.22
C LYS A 556 -0.65 -13.51 -30.18
#